data_99a91faecd00161498b002c6a5ff00b6
#
_entry.id   99a91faecd00161498b002c6a5ff00b6
#
_cell.length_a   1.000
_cell.length_b   1.000
_cell.length_c   1.000
_cell.angle_alpha   90.00
_cell.angle_beta   90.00
_cell.angle_gamma   90.00
#
_symmetry.space_group_name_H-M   'P 1'
#
loop_
_entity.id
_entity.type
_entity.pdbx_description
1 polymer ?
#
loop_
_entity_poly.entity_id
_entity_poly.type
_entity_poly.pdbx_seq_one_letter_code
_entity_poly.pdbx_strand_id
1 'polypeptide(L)'
;MSDCLFCKIAAGEIPSKKVYEDEQVYAFYDIDPQAPTHFLVIPKAHIGSCGEITADNAGVVAHIFEVISKVTAQLGITDFRVVSNCGEQAGQSVHHLHFHVLAGRDMTWPPG
;
A
#
# COMPACT_ATOMS: atom_id res chain seq x y z
N MET A 1 2.06 -17.19 -7.36
CA MET A 1 1.91 -16.46 -7.80
C MET A 1 2.65 -15.71 -8.75
N SER A 2 3.17 -16.32 -9.72
CA SER A 2 4.03 -15.72 -10.68
C SER A 2 3.34 -14.67 -11.54
N ASP A 3 2.01 -14.64 -11.58
CA ASP A 3 1.31 -13.65 -12.39
C ASP A 3 0.96 -12.37 -11.64
N CYS A 4 1.19 -12.33 -10.35
CA CYS A 4 0.83 -11.15 -9.56
C CYS A 4 1.89 -10.08 -9.71
N LEU A 5 1.50 -8.91 -10.23
CA LEU A 5 2.41 -7.79 -10.41
C LEU A 5 3.08 -7.39 -9.10
N PHE A 6 2.31 -7.27 -8.02
CA PHE A 6 2.88 -6.82 -6.75
C PHE A 6 3.73 -7.89 -6.07
N CYS A 7 3.41 -9.17 -6.26
CA CYS A 7 4.31 -10.23 -5.80
C CYS A 7 5.66 -10.13 -6.49
N LYS A 8 5.66 -9.82 -7.78
CA LYS A 8 6.92 -9.66 -8.54
C LYS A 8 7.70 -8.44 -8.10
N ILE A 9 7.00 -7.34 -7.82
CA ILE A 9 7.65 -6.12 -7.32
C ILE A 9 8.28 -6.39 -5.96
N ALA A 10 7.54 -7.03 -5.06
CA ALA A 10 8.06 -7.34 -3.72
C ALA A 10 9.24 -8.30 -3.76
N ALA A 11 9.29 -9.17 -4.76
CA ALA A 11 10.39 -10.12 -4.92
C ALA A 11 11.59 -9.52 -5.66
N GLY A 12 11.47 -8.28 -6.12
CA GLY A 12 12.57 -7.63 -6.86
C GLY A 12 12.65 -8.00 -8.31
N GLU A 13 11.66 -8.70 -8.86
CA GLU A 13 11.66 -9.13 -10.26
C GLU A 13 11.27 -8.00 -11.20
N ILE A 14 10.51 -7.03 -10.72
CA ILE A 14 10.12 -5.85 -11.47
C ILE A 14 10.62 -4.62 -10.72
N PRO A 15 11.31 -3.69 -11.40
CA PRO A 15 11.85 -2.51 -10.73
C PRO A 15 10.76 -1.62 -10.17
N SER A 16 11.07 -0.96 -9.07
CA SER A 16 10.18 0.00 -8.43
C SER A 16 11.03 0.99 -7.63
N LYS A 17 10.44 2.14 -7.28
CA LYS A 17 11.11 3.11 -6.41
C LYS A 17 10.77 2.76 -4.97
N LYS A 18 11.63 2.01 -4.34
CA LYS A 18 11.42 1.52 -2.98
C LYS A 18 11.40 2.66 -1.98
N VAL A 19 10.43 2.59 -1.06
CA VAL A 19 10.30 3.50 0.07
C VAL A 19 10.76 2.81 1.36
N TYR A 20 10.41 1.54 1.53
CA TYR A 20 10.69 0.79 2.74
C TYR A 20 10.56 -0.71 2.45
N GLU A 21 11.32 -1.50 3.17
CA GLU A 21 11.20 -2.96 3.06
C GLU A 21 11.64 -3.64 4.35
N ASP A 22 10.90 -4.67 4.74
CA ASP A 22 11.34 -5.59 5.79
C ASP A 22 10.89 -7.00 5.40
N GLU A 23 10.92 -7.93 6.35
CA GLU A 23 10.62 -9.33 6.06
C GLU A 23 9.18 -9.55 5.61
N GLN A 24 8.25 -8.70 6.04
CA GLN A 24 6.83 -8.90 5.82
C GLN A 24 6.22 -7.91 4.83
N VAL A 25 6.84 -6.75 4.63
CA VAL A 25 6.21 -5.62 3.96
C VAL A 25 7.17 -4.97 2.98
N TYR A 26 6.61 -4.49 1.88
CA TYR A 26 7.34 -3.72 0.88
C TYR A 26 6.55 -2.46 0.57
N ALA A 27 7.23 -1.32 0.48
CA ALA A 27 6.58 -0.06 0.14
C ALA A 27 7.33 0.61 -1.01
N PHE A 28 6.58 1.20 -1.94
CA PHE A 28 7.15 1.81 -3.14
C PHE A 28 6.26 2.92 -3.67
N TYR A 29 6.87 3.87 -4.38
CA TYR A 29 6.12 4.98 -4.95
C TYR A 29 5.21 4.52 -6.09
N ASP A 30 4.00 5.09 -6.15
CA ASP A 30 3.06 4.84 -7.24
C ASP A 30 3.61 5.49 -8.52
N ILE A 31 3.52 4.78 -9.65
CA ILE A 31 4.00 5.32 -10.92
C ILE A 31 3.05 6.32 -11.54
N ASP A 32 1.82 6.38 -11.03
CA ASP A 32 0.80 7.35 -11.47
C ASP A 32 0.28 8.08 -10.24
N PRO A 33 1.10 8.94 -9.61
CA PRO A 33 0.73 9.52 -8.33
C PRO A 33 -0.46 10.46 -8.42
N GLN A 34 -1.35 10.34 -7.45
CA GLN A 34 -2.55 11.18 -7.35
C GLN A 34 -2.39 12.27 -6.30
N ALA A 35 -1.20 12.41 -5.75
CA ALA A 35 -0.84 13.46 -4.79
C ALA A 35 0.67 13.67 -4.87
N PRO A 36 1.20 14.81 -4.39
CA PRO A 36 2.65 15.04 -4.41
C PRO A 36 3.46 13.93 -3.76
N THR A 37 2.92 13.32 -2.71
CA THR A 37 3.48 12.08 -2.15
C THR A 37 2.40 11.01 -2.25
N HIS A 38 2.72 9.92 -2.94
CA HIS A 38 1.78 8.81 -3.09
C HIS A 38 2.60 7.52 -3.17
N PHE A 39 2.56 6.73 -2.11
CA PHE A 39 3.23 5.44 -2.11
C PHE A 39 2.26 4.34 -1.69
N LEU A 40 2.62 3.12 -2.00
CA LEU A 40 1.84 1.93 -1.71
C LEU A 40 2.58 1.10 -0.68
N VAL A 41 1.83 0.48 0.23
CA VAL A 41 2.40 -0.46 1.20
C VAL A 41 1.68 -1.78 1.00
N ILE A 42 2.45 -2.82 0.75
CA ILE A 42 1.91 -4.15 0.47
C ILE A 42 2.54 -5.20 1.39
N PRO A 43 1.80 -6.25 1.73
CA PRO A 43 2.43 -7.42 2.36
C PRO A 43 3.18 -8.21 1.30
N LYS A 44 4.29 -8.85 1.68
CA LYS A 44 5.00 -9.74 0.76
C LYS A 44 4.21 -11.00 0.51
N ALA A 45 3.48 -11.49 1.52
CA ALA A 45 2.56 -12.58 1.33
C ALA A 45 1.41 -12.14 0.42
N HIS A 46 0.97 -13.01 -0.46
CA HIS A 46 -0.12 -12.68 -1.37
C HIS A 46 -1.47 -12.77 -0.65
N ILE A 47 -2.11 -11.62 -0.46
CA ILE A 47 -3.47 -11.50 0.06
C ILE A 47 -4.20 -10.68 -0.99
N GLY A 48 -5.39 -11.10 -1.41
CA GLY A 48 -6.05 -10.46 -2.55
C GLY A 48 -6.56 -9.06 -2.28
N SER A 49 -7.14 -8.83 -1.09
CA SER A 49 -7.73 -7.53 -0.76
C SER A 49 -7.98 -7.44 0.72
N CYS A 50 -8.36 -6.24 1.18
CA CYS A 50 -8.73 -6.06 2.59
C CYS A 50 -9.98 -6.84 2.97
N GLY A 51 -10.79 -7.27 1.99
CA GLY A 51 -11.93 -8.14 2.25
C GLY A 51 -11.56 -9.57 2.60
N GLU A 52 -10.28 -9.94 2.47
CA GLU A 52 -9.81 -11.29 2.78
C GLU A 52 -9.04 -11.36 4.10
N ILE A 53 -9.08 -10.30 4.89
CA ILE A 53 -8.38 -10.28 6.18
C ILE A 53 -9.20 -11.06 7.21
N THR A 54 -8.52 -11.94 7.92
CA THR A 54 -9.10 -12.78 8.98
C THR A 54 -8.20 -12.71 10.20
N ALA A 55 -8.61 -13.40 11.29
CA ALA A 55 -7.77 -13.47 12.48
C ALA A 55 -6.39 -14.07 12.19
N ASP A 56 -6.32 -14.94 11.16
CA ASP A 56 -5.06 -15.62 10.85
C ASP A 56 -4.04 -14.72 10.16
N ASN A 57 -4.49 -13.70 9.43
CA ASN A 57 -3.58 -12.83 8.67
C ASN A 57 -3.66 -11.37 9.05
N ALA A 58 -4.47 -11.01 10.04
CA ALA A 58 -4.63 -9.61 10.44
C ALA A 58 -3.35 -9.00 10.99
N GLY A 59 -2.43 -9.82 11.49
CA GLY A 59 -1.18 -9.32 12.06
C GLY A 59 -0.35 -8.52 11.07
N VAL A 60 -0.34 -8.90 9.80
CA VAL A 60 0.42 -8.16 8.80
C VAL A 60 -0.20 -6.79 8.53
N VAL A 61 -1.53 -6.66 8.66
CA VAL A 61 -2.19 -5.36 8.50
C VAL A 61 -1.79 -4.42 9.63
N ALA A 62 -1.72 -4.93 10.86
CA ALA A 62 -1.24 -4.14 11.98
C ALA A 62 0.19 -3.65 11.71
N HIS A 63 1.04 -4.53 11.21
CA HIS A 63 2.42 -4.17 10.87
C HIS A 63 2.47 -3.15 9.73
N ILE A 64 1.59 -3.28 8.73
CA ILE A 64 1.52 -2.30 7.66
C ILE A 64 1.25 -0.89 8.22
N PHE A 65 0.35 -0.76 9.19
CA PHE A 65 0.08 0.55 9.78
C PHE A 65 1.23 1.06 10.62
N GLU A 66 1.99 0.17 11.27
CA GLU A 66 3.23 0.57 11.94
C GLU A 66 4.23 1.14 10.94
N VAL A 67 4.34 0.50 9.77
CA VAL A 67 5.24 0.94 8.70
C VAL A 67 4.78 2.30 8.16
N ILE A 68 3.48 2.47 7.93
CA ILE A 68 2.95 3.75 7.45
C ILE A 68 3.30 4.86 8.43
N SER A 69 3.09 4.63 9.72
CA SER A 69 3.41 5.61 10.75
C SER A 69 4.90 5.96 10.75
N LYS A 70 5.75 4.95 10.63
CA LYS A 70 7.19 5.14 10.63
C LYS A 70 7.67 5.90 9.41
N VAL A 71 7.19 5.51 8.23
CA VAL A 71 7.61 6.12 6.97
C VAL A 71 7.13 7.56 6.86
N THR A 72 5.87 7.83 7.22
CA THR A 72 5.36 9.19 7.16
C THR A 72 6.14 10.09 8.12
N ALA A 73 6.48 9.61 9.31
CA ALA A 73 7.30 10.37 10.25
C ALA A 73 8.69 10.66 9.67
N GLN A 74 9.30 9.67 9.02
CA GLN A 74 10.63 9.84 8.41
C GLN A 74 10.59 10.86 7.28
N LEU A 75 9.49 10.94 6.54
CA LEU A 75 9.34 11.88 5.43
C LEU A 75 8.84 13.25 5.88
N GLY A 76 8.60 13.42 7.17
CA GLY A 76 8.11 14.69 7.70
C GLY A 76 6.65 14.96 7.38
N ILE A 77 5.87 13.92 7.13
CA ILE A 77 4.46 14.04 6.76
C ILE A 77 3.61 13.88 8.01
N THR A 78 2.73 14.86 8.29
CA THR A 78 1.83 14.78 9.43
C THR A 78 0.39 14.51 9.01
N ASP A 79 0.00 14.97 7.82
CA ASP A 79 -1.38 14.83 7.33
C ASP A 79 -1.37 13.95 6.09
N PHE A 80 -2.12 12.87 6.12
CA PHE A 80 -2.17 11.97 4.98
C PHE A 80 -3.46 11.16 5.01
N ARG A 81 -3.81 10.61 3.86
CA ARG A 81 -4.97 9.74 3.72
C ARG A 81 -4.51 8.35 3.34
N VAL A 82 -5.14 7.34 3.93
CA VAL A 82 -4.89 5.95 3.60
C VAL A 82 -6.12 5.38 2.90
N VAL A 83 -5.92 4.72 1.77
CA VAL A 83 -7.00 4.10 1.00
C VAL A 83 -6.61 2.67 0.66
N SER A 84 -7.52 1.73 0.87
CA SER A 84 -7.37 0.37 0.38
C SER A 84 -8.68 -0.02 -0.30
N ASN A 85 -8.61 -0.32 -1.58
CA ASN A 85 -9.78 -0.65 -2.38
C ASN A 85 -9.99 -2.15 -2.43
N CYS A 86 -11.22 -2.58 -2.25
CA CYS A 86 -11.59 -3.99 -2.34
C CYS A 86 -12.63 -4.13 -3.44
N GLY A 87 -12.27 -4.81 -4.53
CA GLY A 87 -13.17 -5.07 -5.64
C GLY A 87 -13.13 -4.01 -6.73
N GLU A 88 -13.59 -4.40 -7.92
CA GLU A 88 -13.51 -3.54 -9.10
C GLU A 88 -14.31 -2.26 -8.97
N GLN A 89 -15.52 -2.33 -8.41
CA GLN A 89 -16.35 -1.14 -8.24
C GLN A 89 -15.72 -0.12 -7.30
N ALA A 90 -14.88 -0.58 -6.38
CA ALA A 90 -14.18 0.32 -5.47
C ALA A 90 -12.86 0.83 -6.04
N GLY A 91 -12.48 0.36 -7.24
CA GLY A 91 -11.28 0.84 -7.92
C GLY A 91 -10.05 -0.03 -7.73
N GLN A 92 -10.22 -1.28 -7.26
CA GLN A 92 -9.09 -2.17 -7.13
C GLN A 92 -8.64 -2.66 -8.51
N SER A 93 -7.45 -2.25 -8.94
CA SER A 93 -6.92 -2.63 -10.24
C SER A 93 -5.91 -3.77 -10.17
N VAL A 94 -5.27 -3.98 -9.04
CA VAL A 94 -4.32 -5.07 -8.83
C VAL A 94 -4.82 -5.95 -7.70
N HIS A 95 -4.95 -7.25 -7.96
CA HIS A 95 -5.52 -8.18 -6.98
C HIS A 95 -4.45 -8.67 -6.00
N HIS A 96 -3.95 -7.74 -5.22
CA HIS A 96 -2.98 -7.97 -4.15
C HIS A 96 -3.19 -6.80 -3.18
N LEU A 97 -3.41 -7.13 -1.94
CA LEU A 97 -3.70 -6.13 -0.90
C LEU A 97 -2.68 -5.00 -0.94
N HIS A 98 -3.17 -3.77 -1.02
CA HIS A 98 -2.29 -2.62 -0.95
C HIS A 98 -3.01 -1.43 -0.33
N PHE A 99 -2.22 -0.62 0.37
CA PHE A 99 -2.71 0.58 1.01
C PHE A 99 -2.03 1.76 0.34
N HIS A 100 -2.83 2.64 -0.26
CA HIS A 100 -2.32 3.91 -0.80
C HIS A 100 -2.12 4.87 0.36
N VAL A 101 -1.00 5.56 0.37
CA VAL A 101 -0.75 6.65 1.31
C VAL A 101 -0.56 7.91 0.48
N LEU A 102 -1.44 8.88 0.65
CA LEU A 102 -1.46 10.11 -0.15
C LEU A 102 -1.29 11.32 0.75
N ALA A 103 -0.40 12.22 0.37
CA ALA A 103 -0.11 13.41 1.16
C ALA A 103 0.38 14.54 0.26
N GLY A 104 0.40 15.74 0.82
CA GLY A 104 0.98 16.90 0.14
C GLY A 104 -0.04 17.79 -0.53
N ARG A 105 -1.31 17.50 -0.39
CA ARG A 105 -2.39 18.38 -0.87
C ARG A 105 -3.60 18.22 0.03
N ASP A 106 -4.54 19.15 -0.08
CA ASP A 106 -5.81 19.01 0.63
C ASP A 106 -6.61 17.86 0.04
N MET A 107 -7.18 17.05 0.89
CA MET A 107 -8.06 15.98 0.49
C MET A 107 -9.49 16.46 0.66
N THR A 108 -10.35 16.05 -0.27
CA THR A 108 -11.75 16.48 -0.22
C THR A 108 -12.63 15.41 0.42
N TRP A 109 -13.84 15.82 0.77
CA TRP A 109 -14.85 14.93 1.28
C TRP A 109 -16.16 15.26 0.60
N PRO A 110 -16.90 14.28 0.05
CA PRO A 110 -16.66 12.81 0.18
C PRO A 110 -15.43 12.34 -0.57
N PRO A 111 -14.88 11.18 -0.18
CA PRO A 111 -13.56 10.73 -0.66
C PRO A 111 -13.56 10.16 -2.08
N GLY A 112 -14.69 9.99 -2.69
CA GLY A 112 -14.70 9.42 -4.03
C GLY A 112 -15.86 9.81 -4.89
#